data_35a3bd2786edd38685a944644dbc480a
#
_entry.id   35a3bd2786edd38685a944644dbc480a
#
_cell.length_a   1.000
_cell.length_b   1.000
_cell.length_c   1.000
_cell.angle_alpha   90.00
_cell.angle_beta   90.00
_cell.angle_gamma   90.00
#
_symmetry.space_group_name_H-M   'P 1'
#
loop_
_entity.id
_entity.type
_entity.pdbx_description
1 polymer ?
#
loop_
_entity_poly.entity_id
_entity_poly.type
_entity_poly.pdbx_seq_one_letter_code
_entity_poly.pdbx_strand_id
1 'polypeptide(L)'
;ETDPFIAQPYNAKNFRKEKVKNKRALQEQLGITYESRQRKAITMSLNNGVFILTGGPGTGKTTVQRVLLYISEKLGEEKILLTAPTGRASRRMAESTGKSDALTLHSALGLNNDEECEAADEMLSEDFIIADEFTMADMRLSYELFKHIEKGVRVVIVGDVDQLPSVGPGNVFRELVLCGVIPVTILDMVFRQGKDSRIAANAHKMQENDTNLDYGDDFIFCPADTAAEAADKVAEYYR
;
A
#
# COMPACT_ATOMS: atom_id res chain seq x y z
N GLU A 1 31.33 14.59 6.93
CA GLU A 1 30.93 13.66 5.87
C GLU A 1 29.76 14.27 5.12
N THR A 2 29.95 14.52 3.85
CA THR A 2 28.93 15.10 2.98
C THR A 2 28.15 13.95 2.36
N ASP A 3 26.95 13.70 2.85
CA ASP A 3 25.99 12.80 2.22
C ASP A 3 25.59 13.41 0.84
N PRO A 4 25.89 12.76 -0.29
CA PRO A 4 25.63 13.29 -1.62
C PRO A 4 24.15 13.46 -1.94
N PHE A 5 23.25 12.91 -1.12
CA PHE A 5 21.79 12.98 -1.27
C PHE A 5 21.14 14.10 -0.45
N ILE A 6 21.92 14.80 0.36
CA ILE A 6 21.45 15.95 1.10
C ILE A 6 21.75 17.21 0.29
N ALA A 7 20.73 17.86 -0.26
CA ALA A 7 20.88 19.09 -1.06
C ALA A 7 21.60 20.19 -0.28
N GLN A 8 21.45 20.19 1.05
CA GLN A 8 22.16 21.09 1.96
C GLN A 8 22.60 20.32 3.21
N PRO A 9 23.91 20.23 3.52
CA PRO A 9 24.40 19.60 4.74
C PRO A 9 23.89 20.31 5.98
N TYR A 10 23.59 19.56 7.02
CA TYR A 10 23.08 20.12 8.27
C TYR A 10 23.82 19.60 9.50
N ASN A 11 23.75 20.38 10.56
CA ASN A 11 24.28 20.05 11.90
C ASN A 11 23.23 20.36 12.96
N ALA A 12 23.54 20.16 14.23
CA ALA A 12 22.61 20.38 15.32
C ALA A 12 22.03 21.81 15.38
N LYS A 13 22.76 22.82 14.86
CA LYS A 13 22.34 24.23 14.90
C LYS A 13 21.40 24.62 13.76
N ASN A 14 21.59 24.02 12.55
CA ASN A 14 20.81 24.38 11.37
C ASN A 14 19.82 23.29 10.93
N PHE A 15 19.75 22.17 11.66
CA PHE A 15 18.94 20.98 11.35
C PHE A 15 17.52 21.30 10.87
N ARG A 16 16.79 22.17 11.59
CA ARG A 16 15.39 22.46 11.23
C ARG A 16 15.25 23.17 9.87
N LYS A 17 16.15 24.13 9.58
CA LYS A 17 16.12 24.90 8.32
C LYS A 17 16.54 24.05 7.12
N GLU A 18 17.62 23.31 7.27
CA GLU A 18 18.16 22.51 6.17
C GLU A 18 17.30 21.26 5.88
N LYS A 19 16.68 20.67 6.90
CA LYS A 19 15.69 19.61 6.71
C LYS A 19 14.49 20.07 5.84
N VAL A 20 14.02 21.31 5.99
CA VAL A 20 12.95 21.88 5.18
C VAL A 20 13.41 22.07 3.73
N LYS A 21 14.65 22.51 3.50
CA LYS A 21 15.21 22.68 2.14
C LYS A 21 15.39 21.35 1.43
N ASN A 22 15.96 20.34 2.10
CA ASN A 22 16.12 19.00 1.54
C ASN A 22 14.78 18.37 1.17
N LYS A 23 13.76 18.59 2.00
CA LYS A 23 12.39 18.15 1.70
C LYS A 23 11.80 18.82 0.45
N ARG A 24 12.02 20.14 0.28
CA ARG A 24 11.57 20.84 -0.94
C ARG A 24 12.30 20.37 -2.17
N ALA A 25 13.63 20.21 -2.10
CA ALA A 25 14.43 19.68 -3.19
C ALA A 25 13.94 18.29 -3.65
N LEU A 26 13.60 17.41 -2.72
CA LEU A 26 13.04 16.09 -3.04
C LEU A 26 11.66 16.20 -3.72
N GLN A 27 10.80 17.13 -3.27
CA GLN A 27 9.50 17.37 -3.89
C GLN A 27 9.63 17.93 -5.31
N GLU A 28 10.54 18.88 -5.51
CA GLU A 28 10.84 19.48 -6.82
C GLU A 28 11.39 18.42 -7.79
N GLN A 29 12.29 17.56 -7.32
CA GLN A 29 12.92 16.51 -8.14
C GLN A 29 11.91 15.44 -8.59
N LEU A 30 10.91 15.13 -7.77
CA LEU A 30 9.86 14.17 -8.08
C LEU A 30 8.62 14.82 -8.73
N GLY A 31 8.57 16.16 -8.81
CA GLY A 31 7.46 16.90 -9.41
C GLY A 31 6.11 16.72 -8.69
N ILE A 32 6.12 16.28 -7.42
CA ILE A 32 4.91 15.95 -6.67
C ILE A 32 4.86 16.75 -5.37
N THR A 33 3.72 17.37 -5.09
CA THR A 33 3.45 17.98 -3.79
C THR A 33 2.75 16.96 -2.89
N TYR A 34 3.43 16.55 -1.82
CA TYR A 34 2.90 15.57 -0.88
C TYR A 34 2.04 16.22 0.20
N GLU A 35 0.91 15.61 0.46
CA GLU A 35 0.05 15.95 1.59
C GLU A 35 0.76 15.63 2.94
N SER A 36 0.27 16.23 4.03
CA SER A 36 0.91 16.12 5.36
C SER A 36 1.04 14.67 5.85
N ARG A 37 0.02 13.84 5.65
CA ARG A 37 0.02 12.42 6.04
C ARG A 37 0.90 11.57 5.14
N GLN A 38 0.96 11.84 3.85
CA GLN A 38 1.92 11.19 2.94
C GLN A 38 3.37 11.46 3.39
N ARG A 39 3.65 12.71 3.75
CA ARG A 39 4.96 13.08 4.29
C ARG A 39 5.28 12.39 5.62
N LYS A 40 4.26 12.29 6.49
CA LYS A 40 4.39 11.54 7.75
C LYS A 40 4.67 10.06 7.45
N ALA A 41 3.94 9.44 6.55
CA ALA A 41 4.14 8.05 6.14
C ALA A 41 5.56 7.79 5.65
N ILE A 42 6.08 8.64 4.75
CA ILE A 42 7.46 8.53 4.25
C ILE A 42 8.47 8.62 5.41
N THR A 43 8.29 9.59 6.30
CA THR A 43 9.21 9.77 7.44
C THR A 43 9.15 8.60 8.42
N MET A 44 7.94 8.11 8.71
CA MET A 44 7.74 6.99 9.64
C MET A 44 8.30 5.68 9.10
N SER A 45 8.11 5.39 7.81
CA SER A 45 8.64 4.17 7.19
C SER A 45 10.18 4.13 7.16
N LEU A 46 10.83 5.28 7.01
CA LEU A 46 12.29 5.36 7.02
C LEU A 46 12.91 5.25 8.43
N ASN A 47 12.14 5.55 9.48
CA ASN A 47 12.62 5.56 10.85
C ASN A 47 12.24 4.32 11.67
N ASN A 48 11.49 3.39 11.09
CA ASN A 48 11.02 2.20 11.79
C ASN A 48 11.34 0.94 10.99
N GLY A 49 11.68 -0.14 11.66
CA GLY A 49 11.95 -1.43 11.03
C GLY A 49 10.69 -2.04 10.40
N VAL A 50 9.54 -1.88 11.05
CA VAL A 50 8.23 -2.27 10.50
C VAL A 50 7.30 -1.07 10.55
N PHE A 51 6.57 -0.85 9.45
CA PHE A 51 5.65 0.28 9.32
C PHE A 51 4.41 -0.13 8.52
N ILE A 52 3.24 0.38 8.90
CA ILE A 52 1.98 0.12 8.20
C ILE A 52 1.44 1.40 7.56
N LEU A 53 1.14 1.29 6.26
CA LEU A 53 0.46 2.31 5.48
C LEU A 53 -0.93 1.82 5.10
N THR A 54 -1.97 2.47 5.59
CA THR A 54 -3.36 2.15 5.24
C THR A 54 -4.10 3.35 4.68
N GLY A 55 -5.16 3.10 3.95
CA GLY A 55 -6.04 4.12 3.38
C GLY A 55 -6.83 3.60 2.20
N GLY A 56 -7.94 4.22 1.91
CA GLY A 56 -8.85 3.85 0.84
C GLY A 56 -8.25 3.98 -0.58
N PRO A 57 -9.00 3.61 -1.60
CA PRO A 57 -8.58 3.74 -2.98
C PRO A 57 -8.37 5.23 -3.35
N GLY A 58 -7.30 5.52 -4.10
CA GLY A 58 -7.01 6.89 -4.55
C GLY A 58 -6.43 7.83 -3.50
N THR A 59 -6.09 7.38 -2.30
CA THR A 59 -5.46 8.21 -1.24
C THR A 59 -3.96 8.43 -1.44
N GLY A 60 -3.36 7.81 -2.45
CA GLY A 60 -1.96 8.02 -2.78
C GLY A 60 -0.99 7.04 -2.12
N LYS A 61 -1.44 5.85 -1.70
CA LYS A 61 -0.56 4.77 -1.21
C LYS A 61 0.58 4.47 -2.19
N THR A 62 0.26 4.27 -3.47
CA THR A 62 1.25 4.02 -4.53
C THR A 62 2.25 5.18 -4.70
N THR A 63 1.79 6.43 -4.49
CA THR A 63 2.69 7.59 -4.52
C THR A 63 3.72 7.51 -3.40
N VAL A 64 3.30 7.14 -2.19
CA VAL A 64 4.22 6.94 -1.05
C VAL A 64 5.19 5.80 -1.35
N GLN A 65 4.73 4.66 -1.88
CA GLN A 65 5.59 3.53 -2.25
C GLN A 65 6.68 3.95 -3.25
N ARG A 66 6.33 4.68 -4.31
CA ARG A 66 7.31 5.19 -5.30
C ARG A 66 8.38 6.08 -4.67
N VAL A 67 7.98 6.92 -3.74
CA VAL A 67 8.94 7.77 -3.01
C VAL A 67 9.86 6.95 -2.12
N LEU A 68 9.32 5.96 -1.42
CA LEU A 68 10.10 5.06 -0.58
C LEU A 68 11.14 4.30 -1.41
N LEU A 69 10.74 3.75 -2.55
CA LEU A 69 11.66 3.09 -3.48
C LEU A 69 12.78 4.02 -3.94
N TYR A 70 12.41 5.23 -4.38
CA TYR A 70 13.40 6.22 -4.81
C TYR A 70 14.40 6.56 -3.70
N ILE A 71 13.90 6.75 -2.46
CA ILE A 71 14.77 7.07 -1.33
C ILE A 71 15.66 5.88 -0.97
N SER A 72 15.11 4.67 -0.93
CA SER A 72 15.85 3.45 -0.61
C SER A 72 16.99 3.18 -1.59
N GLU A 73 16.74 3.34 -2.88
CA GLU A 73 17.80 3.27 -3.92
C GLU A 73 18.90 4.32 -3.70
N LYS A 74 18.51 5.53 -3.31
CA LYS A 74 19.47 6.60 -3.02
C LYS A 74 20.26 6.37 -1.73
N LEU A 75 19.72 5.61 -0.78
CA LEU A 75 20.41 5.20 0.44
C LEU A 75 21.34 3.99 0.23
N GLY A 76 21.35 3.43 -0.98
CA GLY A 76 22.19 2.28 -1.33
C GLY A 76 21.60 0.93 -0.92
N GLU A 77 20.28 0.87 -0.69
CA GLU A 77 19.57 -0.40 -0.53
C GLU A 77 19.48 -1.07 -1.90
N GLU A 78 20.30 -2.07 -2.13
CA GLU A 78 20.42 -2.74 -3.43
C GLU A 78 19.35 -3.81 -3.62
N LYS A 79 18.94 -4.47 -2.53
CA LYS A 79 17.97 -5.56 -2.55
C LYS A 79 16.63 -5.11 -2.00
N ILE A 80 15.73 -4.77 -2.90
CA ILE A 80 14.37 -4.34 -2.54
C ILE A 80 13.37 -5.36 -3.08
N LEU A 81 12.59 -5.97 -2.21
CA LEU A 81 11.49 -6.86 -2.58
C LEU A 81 10.18 -6.07 -2.66
N LEU A 82 9.56 -6.10 -3.83
CA LEU A 82 8.18 -5.65 -4.03
C LEU A 82 7.29 -6.87 -4.12
N THR A 83 6.29 -6.97 -3.25
CA THR A 83 5.44 -8.16 -3.21
C THR A 83 3.98 -7.82 -2.90
N ALA A 84 3.08 -8.70 -3.34
CA ALA A 84 1.65 -8.63 -3.09
C ALA A 84 1.05 -10.04 -3.01
N PRO A 85 -0.12 -10.23 -2.37
CA PRO A 85 -0.75 -11.55 -2.24
C PRO A 85 -1.16 -12.20 -3.57
N THR A 86 -1.46 -11.40 -4.59
CA THR A 86 -1.98 -11.90 -5.88
C THR A 86 -1.13 -11.45 -7.07
N GLY A 87 -1.11 -12.26 -8.14
CA GLY A 87 -0.39 -11.93 -9.37
C GLY A 87 -0.93 -10.67 -10.09
N ARG A 88 -2.21 -10.34 -9.92
CA ARG A 88 -2.76 -9.08 -10.45
C ARG A 88 -2.23 -7.87 -9.68
N ALA A 89 -2.17 -7.98 -8.35
CA ALA A 89 -1.66 -6.91 -7.50
C ALA A 89 -0.16 -6.69 -7.72
N SER A 90 0.65 -7.77 -7.81
CA SER A 90 2.09 -7.65 -8.08
C SER A 90 2.37 -7.01 -9.45
N ARG A 91 1.64 -7.37 -10.50
CA ARG A 91 1.76 -6.71 -11.82
C ARG A 91 1.43 -5.22 -11.76
N ARG A 92 0.31 -4.85 -11.09
CA ARG A 92 -0.05 -3.43 -10.90
C ARG A 92 1.01 -2.67 -10.11
N MET A 93 1.61 -3.32 -9.11
CA MET A 93 2.71 -2.75 -8.34
C MET A 93 3.93 -2.51 -9.23
N ALA A 94 4.32 -3.49 -10.04
CA ALA A 94 5.40 -3.37 -11.02
C ALA A 94 5.17 -2.20 -11.98
N GLU A 95 4.01 -2.16 -12.64
CA GLU A 95 3.64 -1.08 -13.57
C GLU A 95 3.66 0.30 -12.90
N SER A 96 3.08 0.41 -11.71
CA SER A 96 2.94 1.68 -11.01
C SER A 96 4.24 2.22 -10.42
N THR A 97 5.17 1.34 -10.07
CA THR A 97 6.49 1.70 -9.51
C THR A 97 7.57 1.82 -10.58
N GLY A 98 7.33 1.30 -11.78
CA GLY A 98 8.32 1.23 -12.86
C GLY A 98 9.37 0.14 -12.64
N LYS A 99 9.13 -0.79 -11.70
CA LYS A 99 9.98 -1.95 -11.41
C LYS A 99 9.38 -3.20 -12.03
N SER A 100 10.16 -3.97 -12.77
CA SER A 100 9.67 -5.16 -13.48
C SER A 100 9.57 -6.43 -12.62
N ASP A 101 10.12 -6.41 -11.43
CA ASP A 101 10.45 -7.56 -10.58
C ASP A 101 9.56 -7.73 -9.33
N ALA A 102 8.38 -7.13 -9.34
CA ALA A 102 7.40 -7.36 -8.27
C ALA A 102 6.85 -8.80 -8.32
N LEU A 103 6.97 -9.51 -7.20
CA LEU A 103 6.59 -10.92 -7.05
C LEU A 103 5.27 -11.09 -6.28
N THR A 104 4.64 -12.25 -6.41
CA THR A 104 3.63 -12.64 -5.43
C THR A 104 4.30 -13.05 -4.13
N LEU A 105 3.61 -12.91 -2.98
CA LEU A 105 4.10 -13.42 -1.70
C LEU A 105 4.44 -14.90 -1.78
N HIS A 106 3.62 -15.71 -2.45
CA HIS A 106 3.90 -17.13 -2.67
C HIS A 106 5.20 -17.34 -3.44
N SER A 107 5.41 -16.60 -4.53
CA SER A 107 6.64 -16.72 -5.32
C SER A 107 7.86 -16.24 -4.55
N ALA A 108 7.75 -15.15 -3.79
CA ALA A 108 8.84 -14.59 -3.00
C ALA A 108 9.29 -15.54 -1.88
N LEU A 109 8.34 -16.30 -1.31
CA LEU A 109 8.57 -17.27 -0.24
C LEU A 109 8.86 -18.71 -0.73
N GLY A 110 8.88 -18.92 -2.06
CA GLY A 110 9.04 -20.27 -2.63
C GLY A 110 7.90 -21.23 -2.31
N LEU A 111 6.72 -20.71 -1.93
CA LEU A 111 5.53 -21.50 -1.66
C LEU A 111 4.95 -22.03 -2.97
N ASN A 112 4.83 -23.35 -3.09
CA ASN A 112 4.07 -23.97 -4.17
C ASN A 112 2.57 -23.89 -3.87
N ASN A 113 1.73 -23.99 -4.92
CA ASN A 113 0.28 -23.90 -4.80
C ASN A 113 -0.39 -25.07 -4.03
N ASP A 114 0.36 -26.06 -3.60
CA ASP A 114 -0.13 -27.16 -2.78
C ASP A 114 -0.26 -26.71 -1.33
N GLU A 115 -1.44 -26.87 -0.75
CA GLU A 115 -1.80 -26.43 0.61
C GLU A 115 -0.88 -26.96 1.72
N GLU A 116 -0.04 -27.95 1.44
CA GLU A 116 0.88 -28.63 2.37
C GLU A 116 2.36 -28.24 2.17
N CYS A 117 2.71 -27.40 1.19
CA CYS A 117 4.10 -27.01 1.00
C CYS A 117 4.54 -25.98 2.05
N GLU A 118 5.56 -26.34 2.81
CA GLU A 118 6.32 -25.41 3.62
C GLU A 118 7.11 -24.48 2.72
N ALA A 119 7.30 -23.23 3.16
CA ALA A 119 8.17 -22.29 2.47
C ALA A 119 9.59 -22.87 2.37
N ALA A 120 10.34 -22.48 1.34
CA ALA A 120 11.76 -22.80 1.28
C ALA A 120 12.43 -22.35 2.60
N ASP A 121 13.36 -23.15 3.14
CA ASP A 121 14.06 -22.79 4.38
C ASP A 121 14.99 -21.57 4.24
N GLU A 122 14.92 -20.87 3.10
CA GLU A 122 15.75 -19.72 2.80
C GLU A 122 15.11 -18.43 3.32
N MET A 123 15.87 -17.67 4.08
CA MET A 123 15.47 -16.34 4.56
C MET A 123 15.45 -15.34 3.41
N LEU A 124 14.53 -14.39 3.49
CA LEU A 124 14.50 -13.24 2.60
C LEU A 124 15.72 -12.36 2.88
N SER A 125 16.61 -12.24 1.89
CA SER A 125 17.90 -11.54 2.02
C SER A 125 17.84 -10.08 1.54
N GLU A 126 16.65 -9.54 1.38
CA GLU A 126 16.43 -8.18 0.96
C GLU A 126 16.62 -7.18 2.10
N ASP A 127 17.13 -5.99 1.77
CA ASP A 127 17.33 -4.90 2.73
C ASP A 127 16.00 -4.20 3.08
N PHE A 128 15.08 -4.18 2.09
CA PHE A 128 13.81 -3.49 2.19
C PHE A 128 12.69 -4.26 1.49
N ILE A 129 11.59 -4.48 2.19
CA ILE A 129 10.41 -5.19 1.68
C ILE A 129 9.19 -4.26 1.69
N ILE A 130 8.49 -4.16 0.57
CA ILE A 130 7.17 -3.53 0.49
C ILE A 130 6.16 -4.59 0.10
N ALA A 131 5.23 -4.90 1.01
CA ALA A 131 4.13 -5.82 0.80
C ALA A 131 2.82 -5.03 0.61
N ASP A 132 2.33 -4.96 -0.63
CA ASP A 132 1.09 -4.23 -0.99
C ASP A 132 -0.13 -5.14 -0.98
N GLU A 133 -1.33 -4.53 -0.91
CA GLU A 133 -2.64 -5.23 -0.82
C GLU A 133 -2.66 -6.32 0.27
N PHE A 134 -1.99 -6.06 1.39
CA PHE A 134 -1.77 -7.05 2.46
C PHE A 134 -3.07 -7.45 3.18
N THR A 135 -4.15 -6.72 2.99
CA THR A 135 -5.51 -7.07 3.44
C THR A 135 -5.93 -8.46 2.96
N MET A 136 -5.41 -8.89 1.80
CA MET A 136 -5.70 -10.19 1.21
C MET A 136 -4.80 -11.33 1.73
N ALA A 137 -3.77 -11.03 2.54
CA ALA A 137 -2.90 -12.03 3.14
C ALA A 137 -3.58 -12.64 4.38
N ASP A 138 -3.76 -13.96 4.36
CA ASP A 138 -4.30 -14.70 5.48
C ASP A 138 -3.25 -14.95 6.59
N MET A 139 -3.65 -15.65 7.64
CA MET A 139 -2.78 -15.97 8.78
C MET A 139 -1.55 -16.79 8.38
N ARG A 140 -1.72 -17.78 7.49
CA ARG A 140 -0.64 -18.67 7.05
C ARG A 140 0.39 -17.89 6.23
N LEU A 141 -0.07 -17.18 5.21
CA LEU A 141 0.80 -16.41 4.33
C LEU A 141 1.55 -15.29 5.09
N SER A 142 0.86 -14.64 6.03
CA SER A 142 1.46 -13.65 6.91
C SER A 142 2.51 -14.25 7.83
N TYR A 143 2.23 -15.42 8.43
CA TYR A 143 3.18 -16.13 9.28
C TYR A 143 4.44 -16.50 8.49
N GLU A 144 4.30 -17.08 7.29
CA GLU A 144 5.44 -17.44 6.46
C GLU A 144 6.26 -16.21 6.07
N LEU A 145 5.62 -15.06 5.72
CA LEU A 145 6.35 -13.84 5.45
C LEU A 145 7.20 -13.42 6.66
N PHE A 146 6.58 -13.28 7.83
CA PHE A 146 7.31 -12.78 9.01
C PHE A 146 8.37 -13.75 9.53
N LYS A 147 8.15 -15.06 9.38
CA LYS A 147 9.12 -16.10 9.74
C LYS A 147 10.41 -16.02 8.91
N HIS A 148 10.30 -15.61 7.63
CA HIS A 148 11.43 -15.60 6.70
C HIS A 148 12.12 -14.23 6.55
N ILE A 149 11.71 -13.21 7.31
CA ILE A 149 12.38 -11.91 7.33
C ILE A 149 13.56 -11.93 8.30
N GLU A 150 14.74 -11.58 7.80
CA GLU A 150 15.93 -11.46 8.65
C GLU A 150 15.85 -10.24 9.58
N LYS A 151 16.57 -10.34 10.69
CA LYS A 151 16.68 -9.22 11.63
C LYS A 151 17.42 -8.05 11.00
N GLY A 152 16.79 -6.88 11.03
CA GLY A 152 17.35 -5.64 10.48
C GLY A 152 16.75 -5.23 9.14
N VAL A 153 16.04 -6.14 8.47
CA VAL A 153 15.27 -5.85 7.25
C VAL A 153 14.17 -4.85 7.56
N ARG A 154 14.00 -3.87 6.69
CA ARG A 154 12.91 -2.90 6.80
C ARG A 154 11.69 -3.37 6.03
N VAL A 155 10.51 -3.31 6.66
CA VAL A 155 9.26 -3.80 6.10
C VAL A 155 8.19 -2.73 6.10
N VAL A 156 7.60 -2.47 4.95
CA VAL A 156 6.42 -1.62 4.80
C VAL A 156 5.24 -2.46 4.34
N ILE A 157 4.24 -2.55 5.19
CA ILE A 157 3.00 -3.29 4.92
C ILE A 157 1.95 -2.28 4.47
N VAL A 158 1.39 -2.48 3.28
CA VAL A 158 0.43 -1.57 2.67
C VAL A 158 -0.89 -2.28 2.43
N GLY A 159 -1.99 -1.64 2.76
CA GLY A 159 -3.33 -2.20 2.57
C GLY A 159 -4.43 -1.18 2.82
N ASP A 160 -5.64 -1.68 2.92
CA ASP A 160 -6.84 -0.87 3.19
C ASP A 160 -7.72 -1.62 4.19
N VAL A 161 -7.80 -1.11 5.42
CA VAL A 161 -8.56 -1.77 6.51
C VAL A 161 -10.06 -1.87 6.25
N ASP A 162 -10.57 -1.07 5.31
CA ASP A 162 -11.99 -1.02 4.96
C ASP A 162 -12.32 -1.97 3.78
N GLN A 163 -11.31 -2.61 3.17
CA GLN A 163 -11.52 -3.65 2.18
C GLN A 163 -11.89 -4.99 2.83
N LEU A 164 -12.45 -5.88 2.00
CA LEU A 164 -12.74 -7.25 2.42
C LEU A 164 -11.45 -7.95 2.87
N PRO A 165 -11.52 -8.71 3.98
CA PRO A 165 -10.37 -9.48 4.47
C PRO A 165 -10.03 -10.63 3.51
N SER A 166 -8.94 -11.33 3.82
CA SER A 166 -8.53 -12.54 3.11
C SER A 166 -9.63 -13.60 3.09
N VAL A 167 -9.67 -14.42 2.04
CA VAL A 167 -10.56 -15.59 1.96
C VAL A 167 -10.13 -16.68 2.96
N GLY A 168 -8.82 -16.80 3.19
CA GLY A 168 -8.25 -17.68 4.20
C GLY A 168 -8.47 -17.15 5.63
N PRO A 169 -8.16 -17.95 6.65
CA PRO A 169 -8.43 -17.61 8.04
C PRO A 169 -7.61 -16.42 8.53
N GLY A 170 -8.25 -15.57 9.33
CA GLY A 170 -7.64 -14.43 10.00
C GLY A 170 -7.85 -13.10 9.27
N ASN A 171 -7.84 -12.02 10.05
CA ASN A 171 -7.83 -10.65 9.53
C ASN A 171 -6.54 -9.94 9.98
N VAL A 172 -5.41 -10.49 9.54
CA VAL A 172 -4.09 -10.13 10.06
C VAL A 172 -3.78 -8.67 9.88
N PHE A 173 -4.06 -8.10 8.70
CA PHE A 173 -3.77 -6.68 8.44
C PHE A 173 -4.50 -5.77 9.42
N ARG A 174 -5.79 -6.00 9.64
CA ARG A 174 -6.60 -5.22 10.59
C ARG A 174 -6.07 -5.34 12.02
N GLU A 175 -5.74 -6.56 12.45
CA GLU A 175 -5.20 -6.80 13.79
C GLU A 175 -3.84 -6.12 13.98
N LEU A 176 -2.96 -6.13 12.97
CA LEU A 176 -1.70 -5.40 12.99
C LEU A 176 -1.90 -3.87 13.08
N VAL A 177 -2.89 -3.33 12.39
CA VAL A 177 -3.23 -1.90 12.49
C VAL A 177 -3.73 -1.53 13.88
N LEU A 178 -4.54 -2.41 14.50
CA LEU A 178 -5.16 -2.16 15.81
C LEU A 178 -4.27 -2.49 17.00
N CYS A 179 -3.22 -3.28 16.84
CA CYS A 179 -2.37 -3.75 17.95
C CYS A 179 -1.65 -2.62 18.69
N GLY A 180 -1.49 -1.44 18.10
CA GLY A 180 -0.84 -0.27 18.70
C GLY A 180 0.67 -0.38 18.91
N VAL A 181 1.29 -1.49 18.48
CA VAL A 181 2.74 -1.73 18.63
C VAL A 181 3.51 -1.27 17.39
N ILE A 182 2.95 -1.50 16.20
CA ILE A 182 3.55 -1.12 14.93
C ILE A 182 3.10 0.31 14.57
N PRO A 183 4.02 1.19 14.17
CA PRO A 183 3.66 2.52 13.68
C PRO A 183 2.77 2.45 12.45
N VAL A 184 1.64 3.17 12.47
CA VAL A 184 0.65 3.21 11.40
C VAL A 184 0.46 4.64 10.90
N THR A 185 0.29 4.81 9.60
CA THR A 185 -0.23 6.06 9.03
C THR A 185 -1.44 5.75 8.15
N ILE A 186 -2.54 6.44 8.44
CA ILE A 186 -3.79 6.35 7.68
C ILE A 186 -3.83 7.53 6.70
N LEU A 187 -3.98 7.23 5.40
CA LEU A 187 -4.22 8.21 4.34
C LEU A 187 -5.74 8.31 4.11
N ASP A 188 -6.31 9.43 4.41
CA ASP A 188 -7.76 9.67 4.30
C ASP A 188 -8.13 10.67 3.19
N MET A 189 -7.16 11.40 2.63
CA MET A 189 -7.44 12.33 1.55
C MET A 189 -7.46 11.62 0.19
N VAL A 190 -8.58 11.65 -0.49
CA VAL A 190 -8.77 11.04 -1.82
C VAL A 190 -8.37 12.03 -2.91
N PHE A 191 -7.42 11.64 -3.78
CA PHE A 191 -6.90 12.44 -4.89
C PHE A 191 -7.44 12.04 -6.27
N ARG A 192 -7.93 10.81 -6.40
CA ARG A 192 -8.16 10.16 -7.71
C ARG A 192 -9.53 10.39 -8.32
N GLN A 193 -10.51 10.75 -7.52
CA GLN A 193 -11.88 10.95 -7.99
C GLN A 193 -12.23 12.42 -7.85
N GLY A 194 -12.80 13.01 -8.90
CA GLY A 194 -13.31 14.37 -8.84
C GLY A 194 -14.22 14.55 -7.62
N LYS A 195 -14.19 15.71 -7.02
CA LYS A 195 -14.96 16.04 -5.81
C LYS A 195 -16.47 15.79 -5.93
N ASP A 196 -16.94 15.49 -7.15
CA ASP A 196 -18.35 15.34 -7.50
C ASP A 196 -18.76 13.90 -7.84
N SER A 197 -17.90 12.87 -7.62
CA SER A 197 -18.25 11.48 -7.90
C SER A 197 -19.16 10.89 -6.82
N ARG A 198 -20.39 10.51 -7.20
CA ARG A 198 -21.34 9.81 -6.33
C ARG A 198 -20.83 8.42 -5.93
N ILE A 199 -20.04 7.76 -6.79
CA ILE A 199 -19.42 6.47 -6.48
C ILE A 199 -18.56 6.60 -5.22
N ALA A 200 -17.70 7.62 -5.16
CA ALA A 200 -16.84 7.85 -3.99
C ALA A 200 -17.63 8.27 -2.74
N ALA A 201 -18.57 9.18 -2.92
CA ALA A 201 -19.43 9.64 -1.81
C ALA A 201 -20.27 8.50 -1.22
N ASN A 202 -20.88 7.68 -2.07
CA ASN A 202 -21.69 6.54 -1.63
C ASN A 202 -20.83 5.43 -1.01
N ALA A 203 -19.62 5.17 -1.53
CA ALA A 203 -18.70 4.24 -0.91
C ALA A 203 -18.36 4.67 0.53
N HIS A 204 -18.16 5.95 0.78
CA HIS A 204 -17.93 6.48 2.13
C HIS A 204 -19.16 6.32 3.03
N LYS A 205 -20.36 6.66 2.53
CA LYS A 205 -21.61 6.43 3.25
C LYS A 205 -21.80 4.96 3.64
N MET A 206 -21.52 4.02 2.72
CA MET A 206 -21.60 2.58 3.00
C MET A 206 -20.64 2.15 4.10
N GLN A 207 -19.43 2.71 4.16
CA GLN A 207 -18.48 2.44 5.24
C GLN A 207 -18.99 2.92 6.60
N GLU A 208 -19.74 4.02 6.62
CA GLU A 208 -20.38 4.56 7.83
C GLU A 208 -21.72 3.89 8.15
N ASN A 209 -22.14 2.85 7.42
CA ASN A 209 -23.44 2.21 7.47
C ASN A 209 -24.61 3.15 7.17
N ASP A 210 -24.38 4.24 6.45
CA ASP A 210 -25.44 5.09 5.93
C ASP A 210 -26.02 4.49 4.64
N THR A 211 -27.31 4.17 4.68
CA THR A 211 -28.04 3.59 3.55
C THR A 211 -28.68 4.64 2.63
N ASN A 212 -28.59 5.94 2.96
CA ASN A 212 -29.10 7.02 2.13
C ASN A 212 -28.12 7.33 1.00
N LEU A 213 -28.14 6.50 -0.04
CA LEU A 213 -27.26 6.63 -1.18
C LEU A 213 -27.77 7.67 -2.19
N ASP A 214 -26.84 8.44 -2.76
CA ASP A 214 -27.15 9.42 -3.80
C ASP A 214 -27.07 8.75 -5.19
N TYR A 215 -28.16 8.75 -5.92
CA TYR A 215 -28.25 8.18 -7.27
C TYR A 215 -28.15 9.27 -8.33
N GLY A 216 -27.57 8.94 -9.49
CA GLY A 216 -27.42 9.83 -10.64
C GLY A 216 -26.60 9.18 -11.74
N ASP A 217 -26.06 9.98 -12.65
CA ASP A 217 -25.46 9.49 -13.89
C ASP A 217 -24.27 8.54 -13.72
N ASP A 218 -23.49 8.69 -12.63
CA ASP A 218 -22.32 7.88 -12.29
C ASP A 218 -22.60 6.79 -11.24
N PHE A 219 -23.81 6.77 -10.65
CA PHE A 219 -24.23 5.78 -9.66
C PHE A 219 -25.74 5.54 -9.73
N ILE A 220 -26.14 4.47 -10.41
CA ILE A 220 -27.54 4.14 -10.66
C ILE A 220 -27.96 2.88 -9.90
N PHE A 221 -29.21 2.84 -9.46
CA PHE A 221 -29.83 1.63 -8.96
C PHE A 221 -30.76 1.03 -10.03
N CYS A 222 -30.47 -0.18 -10.45
CA CYS A 222 -31.29 -0.94 -11.41
C CYS A 222 -31.96 -2.09 -10.68
N PRO A 223 -33.27 -2.00 -10.33
CA PRO A 223 -33.98 -3.10 -9.71
C PRO A 223 -34.08 -4.28 -10.70
N ALA A 224 -33.95 -5.48 -10.18
CA ALA A 224 -34.15 -6.73 -10.93
C ALA A 224 -34.80 -7.76 -10.00
N ASP A 225 -35.87 -8.40 -10.48
CA ASP A 225 -36.61 -9.38 -9.70
C ASP A 225 -35.99 -10.78 -9.77
N THR A 226 -35.18 -11.05 -10.79
CA THR A 226 -34.51 -12.32 -10.98
C THR A 226 -33.03 -12.15 -11.34
N ALA A 227 -32.22 -13.18 -11.10
CA ALA A 227 -30.80 -13.20 -11.48
C ALA A 227 -30.61 -13.10 -13.00
N ALA A 228 -31.51 -13.66 -13.81
CA ALA A 228 -31.47 -13.57 -15.26
C ALA A 228 -31.69 -12.12 -15.73
N GLU A 229 -32.70 -11.45 -15.19
CA GLU A 229 -32.95 -10.03 -15.48
C GLU A 229 -31.79 -9.14 -15.06
N ALA A 230 -31.18 -9.40 -13.89
CA ALA A 230 -29.98 -8.68 -13.48
C ALA A 230 -28.83 -8.85 -14.47
N ALA A 231 -28.59 -10.08 -14.95
CA ALA A 231 -27.55 -10.35 -15.93
C ALA A 231 -27.80 -9.63 -17.27
N ASP A 232 -29.05 -9.60 -17.75
CA ASP A 232 -29.43 -8.89 -18.99
C ASP A 232 -29.19 -7.38 -18.85
N LYS A 233 -29.59 -6.77 -17.72
CA LYS A 233 -29.34 -5.36 -17.42
C LYS A 233 -27.86 -5.04 -17.35
N VAL A 234 -27.06 -5.88 -16.70
CA VAL A 234 -25.58 -5.69 -16.67
C VAL A 234 -25.01 -5.75 -18.08
N ALA A 235 -25.45 -6.70 -18.91
CA ALA A 235 -24.99 -6.82 -20.30
C ALA A 235 -25.38 -5.61 -21.17
N GLU A 236 -26.52 -4.99 -20.92
CA GLU A 236 -26.97 -3.77 -21.59
C GLU A 236 -26.10 -2.56 -21.24
N TYR A 237 -25.77 -2.38 -19.96
CA TYR A 237 -24.90 -1.28 -19.49
C TYR A 237 -23.43 -1.46 -19.85
N TYR A 238 -22.97 -2.67 -20.14
CA TYR A 238 -21.57 -2.95 -20.49
C TYR A 238 -21.26 -2.70 -21.99
N ARG A 239 -22.24 -2.54 -22.84
CA ARG A 239 -22.08 -2.23 -24.27
C ARG A 239 -21.90 -0.75 -24.53
#